data_beb17d4567c4f957679d65d5b1be14b3
#
_entry.id   beb17d4567c4f957679d65d5b1be14b3
#
_cell.length_a   1.000
_cell.length_b   1.000
_cell.length_c   1.000
_cell.angle_alpha   90.00
_cell.angle_beta   90.00
_cell.angle_gamma   90.00
#
_symmetry.space_group_name_H-M   'P 1'
#
loop_
_entity.id
_entity.type
_entity.pdbx_description
1 polymer ?
#
loop_
_entity_poly.entity_id
_entity_poly.type
_entity_poly.pdbx_seq_one_letter_code
_entity_poly.pdbx_strand_id
1 'polypeptide(L)'
;MPVVEIEGLGKIQFPDAMSQADIDRAIKNEILPMVAQRVPSAMVAGLSPDAATGGNPFTKGTAKADIYWKLGDRYRYRVMDILTKIEEPQPRGGIIKEITDNEVIYGNGRATDLLGNMIRNPRGQTFVNNQVFVDEYRVGRKWTTIFRGTRRDNQEDEWTMDMKVVTRESVTVPAGTFQCFKVEGRGTMRDRGARVEINYWIAPERVRPFIAYEHITAKGLRRGANERWELVAYQQR
;
A
#
# COMPACT_ATOMS: atom_id res chain seq x y z
N MET A 1 -27.49 27.56 -17.54
CA MET A 1 -26.05 27.29 -17.73
C MET A 1 -25.73 25.89 -17.26
N PRO A 2 -25.36 24.98 -18.15
CA PRO A 2 -24.97 23.64 -17.77
C PRO A 2 -23.72 23.68 -16.88
N VAL A 3 -23.76 22.93 -15.78
CA VAL A 3 -22.65 22.82 -14.81
C VAL A 3 -22.17 21.38 -14.81
N VAL A 4 -20.89 21.18 -15.04
CA VAL A 4 -20.25 19.86 -14.99
C VAL A 4 -19.23 19.86 -13.85
N GLU A 5 -19.31 18.86 -12.99
CA GLU A 5 -18.35 18.64 -11.92
C GLU A 5 -17.21 17.75 -12.43
N ILE A 6 -15.99 18.26 -12.41
CA ILE A 6 -14.81 17.54 -12.88
C ILE A 6 -13.91 17.27 -11.67
N GLU A 7 -13.58 16.00 -11.46
CA GLU A 7 -12.75 15.56 -10.38
C GLU A 7 -11.38 16.26 -10.43
N GLY A 8 -11.01 16.93 -9.34
CA GLY A 8 -9.77 17.72 -9.24
C GLY A 8 -9.86 19.19 -9.66
N LEU A 9 -10.97 19.63 -10.29
CA LEU A 9 -11.20 21.03 -10.67
C LEU A 9 -12.48 21.64 -10.08
N GLY A 10 -13.39 20.79 -9.56
CA GLY A 10 -14.68 21.24 -9.07
C GLY A 10 -15.72 21.52 -10.17
N LYS A 11 -16.62 22.44 -9.90
CA LYS A 11 -17.76 22.75 -10.81
C LYS A 11 -17.36 23.78 -11.85
N ILE A 12 -17.53 23.43 -13.14
CA ILE A 12 -17.28 24.31 -14.27
C ILE A 12 -18.62 24.65 -14.93
N GLN A 13 -18.90 25.92 -15.17
CA GLN A 13 -20.06 26.40 -15.88
C GLN A 13 -19.75 26.60 -17.37
N PHE A 14 -20.64 26.10 -18.21
CA PHE A 14 -20.56 26.27 -19.67
C PHE A 14 -21.68 27.20 -20.15
N PRO A 15 -21.48 27.93 -21.29
CA PRO A 15 -22.52 28.76 -21.89
C PRO A 15 -23.77 27.98 -22.23
N ASP A 16 -24.97 28.56 -22.06
CA ASP A 16 -26.24 27.92 -22.35
C ASP A 16 -26.41 27.49 -23.82
N ALA A 17 -25.68 28.14 -24.73
CA ALA A 17 -25.71 27.84 -26.15
C ALA A 17 -24.83 26.65 -26.56
N MET A 18 -24.04 26.07 -25.63
CA MET A 18 -23.17 24.93 -25.92
C MET A 18 -23.98 23.62 -25.92
N SER A 19 -23.81 22.81 -26.98
CA SER A 19 -24.38 21.47 -27.01
C SER A 19 -23.62 20.52 -26.10
N GLN A 20 -24.25 19.44 -25.64
CA GLN A 20 -23.61 18.44 -24.82
C GLN A 20 -22.33 17.85 -25.48
N ALA A 21 -22.38 17.67 -26.81
CA ALA A 21 -21.23 17.18 -27.58
C ALA A 21 -20.05 18.16 -27.61
N ASP A 22 -20.32 19.47 -27.59
CA ASP A 22 -19.29 20.49 -27.55
C ASP A 22 -18.70 20.62 -26.14
N ILE A 23 -19.52 20.47 -25.09
CA ILE A 23 -19.08 20.42 -23.70
C ILE A 23 -18.14 19.21 -23.50
N ASP A 24 -18.52 18.03 -23.96
CA ASP A 24 -17.70 16.81 -23.85
C ASP A 24 -16.39 16.97 -24.62
N ARG A 25 -16.40 17.63 -25.77
CA ARG A 25 -15.20 17.94 -26.56
C ARG A 25 -14.30 18.94 -25.86
N ALA A 26 -14.83 20.00 -25.28
CA ALA A 26 -14.08 20.99 -24.53
C ALA A 26 -13.45 20.37 -23.27
N ILE A 27 -14.18 19.53 -22.54
CA ILE A 27 -13.64 18.79 -21.40
C ILE A 27 -12.47 17.92 -21.82
N LYS A 28 -12.64 17.13 -22.89
CA LYS A 28 -11.62 16.16 -23.32
C LYS A 28 -10.38 16.79 -23.91
N ASN A 29 -10.54 17.87 -24.71
CA ASN A 29 -9.44 18.43 -25.48
C ASN A 29 -8.75 19.63 -24.83
N GLU A 30 -9.43 20.35 -23.96
CA GLU A 30 -8.92 21.57 -23.34
C GLU A 30 -8.75 21.44 -21.84
N ILE A 31 -9.74 20.91 -21.13
CA ILE A 31 -9.75 20.90 -19.67
C ILE A 31 -8.90 19.77 -19.11
N LEU A 32 -9.08 18.52 -19.59
CA LEU A 32 -8.31 17.38 -19.13
C LEU A 32 -6.80 17.52 -19.37
N PRO A 33 -6.31 18.05 -20.51
CA PRO A 33 -4.89 18.34 -20.70
C PRO A 33 -4.35 19.42 -19.76
N MET A 34 -5.16 20.44 -19.41
CA MET A 34 -4.77 21.47 -18.43
C MET A 34 -4.67 20.92 -17.02
N VAL A 35 -5.52 19.95 -16.66
CA VAL A 35 -5.43 19.25 -15.36
C VAL A 35 -4.17 18.41 -15.30
N ALA A 36 -3.87 17.70 -16.37
CA ALA A 36 -2.64 16.91 -16.49
C ALA A 36 -1.37 17.76 -16.38
N GLN A 37 -1.43 19.02 -16.84
CA GLN A 37 -0.33 19.99 -16.71
C GLN A 37 -0.27 20.68 -15.34
N ARG A 38 -1.35 20.73 -14.57
CA ARG A 38 -1.42 21.34 -13.24
C ARG A 38 -1.04 20.42 -12.09
N VAL A 39 -0.80 19.14 -12.34
CA VAL A 39 -0.11 18.30 -11.35
C VAL A 39 1.29 18.89 -11.18
N PRO A 40 1.65 19.40 -9.99
CA PRO A 40 2.94 20.05 -9.81
C PRO A 40 4.05 19.08 -10.22
N SER A 41 4.94 19.53 -11.11
CA SER A 41 6.14 18.77 -11.54
C SER A 41 6.99 18.23 -10.38
N ALA A 42 6.85 18.78 -9.18
CA ALA A 42 7.47 18.27 -7.97
C ALA A 42 6.92 16.90 -7.51
N MET A 43 5.72 16.50 -7.93
CA MET A 43 5.19 15.14 -7.71
C MET A 43 5.59 14.16 -8.83
N VAL A 44 6.01 14.67 -9.98
CA VAL A 44 6.41 13.88 -11.15
C VAL A 44 7.93 13.66 -11.20
N ALA A 45 8.72 14.43 -10.48
CA ALA A 45 10.19 14.33 -10.46
C ALA A 45 10.75 13.03 -9.85
N GLY A 46 9.88 12.11 -9.39
CA GLY A 46 10.24 10.76 -9.00
C GLY A 46 9.80 9.68 -10.00
N LEU A 47 9.11 10.06 -11.07
CA LEU A 47 8.62 9.17 -12.11
C LEU A 47 9.52 9.26 -13.36
N SER A 48 10.80 8.94 -13.23
CA SER A 48 11.51 8.48 -14.40
C SER A 48 10.94 7.11 -14.75
N PRO A 49 10.31 6.92 -15.92
CA PRO A 49 10.12 5.58 -16.41
C PRO A 49 11.54 4.99 -16.50
N ASP A 50 11.80 3.91 -15.76
CA ASP A 50 12.98 3.11 -16.00
C ASP A 50 12.95 2.76 -17.49
N ALA A 51 13.79 3.43 -18.26
CA ALA A 51 13.95 3.13 -19.66
C ALA A 51 14.33 1.66 -19.73
N ALA A 52 13.44 0.86 -20.30
CA ALA A 52 13.64 -0.56 -20.51
C ALA A 52 14.80 -0.74 -21.50
N THR A 53 16.01 -0.75 -20.99
CA THR A 53 17.19 -1.18 -21.75
C THR A 53 17.26 -2.69 -21.66
N GLY A 54 16.77 -3.35 -22.72
CA GLY A 54 17.16 -4.66 -23.18
C GLY A 54 17.21 -5.79 -22.15
N GLY A 55 16.12 -6.52 -21.99
CA GLY A 55 15.97 -7.70 -21.16
C GLY A 55 14.79 -7.54 -20.23
N ASN A 56 14.05 -8.62 -19.99
CA ASN A 56 12.93 -8.56 -19.05
C ASN A 56 13.45 -8.15 -17.66
N PRO A 57 13.24 -6.90 -17.18
CA PRO A 57 13.76 -6.43 -15.90
C PRO A 57 13.19 -7.24 -14.72
N PHE A 58 12.18 -8.08 -15.00
CA PHE A 58 11.48 -8.90 -14.01
C PHE A 58 12.16 -10.27 -13.78
N THR A 59 13.14 -10.65 -14.58
CA THR A 59 13.85 -11.92 -14.43
C THR A 59 15.16 -11.80 -13.69
N LYS A 60 15.69 -10.58 -13.55
CA LYS A 60 16.95 -10.31 -12.85
C LYS A 60 16.73 -9.15 -11.90
N GLY A 61 17.00 -9.34 -10.66
CA GLY A 61 17.03 -8.25 -9.69
C GLY A 61 16.71 -8.73 -8.30
N THR A 62 17.66 -8.43 -7.46
CA THR A 62 17.53 -8.43 -6.02
C THR A 62 17.41 -6.98 -5.60
N ALA A 63 16.46 -6.67 -4.74
CA ALA A 63 16.37 -5.36 -4.11
C ALA A 63 16.42 -5.50 -2.60
N LYS A 64 17.24 -4.69 -1.95
CA LYS A 64 17.32 -4.63 -0.49
C LYS A 64 16.24 -3.71 0.07
N ALA A 65 15.73 -4.06 1.24
CA ALA A 65 14.84 -3.18 1.98
C ALA A 65 15.56 -1.88 2.40
N ASP A 66 14.90 -0.75 2.21
CA ASP A 66 15.37 0.52 2.77
C ASP A 66 14.95 0.60 4.24
N ILE A 67 15.93 0.54 5.14
CA ILE A 67 15.74 0.64 6.58
C ILE A 67 16.02 2.04 7.15
N TYR A 68 16.34 3.00 6.29
CA TYR A 68 16.71 4.37 6.70
C TYR A 68 15.48 5.27 6.87
N TRP A 69 14.65 4.94 7.83
CA TRP A 69 13.48 5.73 8.20
C TRP A 69 13.86 7.11 8.72
N LYS A 70 12.99 8.10 8.47
CA LYS A 70 13.18 9.45 8.97
C LYS A 70 11.97 9.98 9.71
N LEU A 71 12.23 10.80 10.73
CA LEU A 71 11.18 11.49 11.48
C LEU A 71 10.36 12.37 10.55
N GLY A 72 9.04 12.26 10.67
CA GLY A 72 8.10 13.00 9.86
C GLY A 72 7.77 12.36 8.51
N ASP A 73 8.36 11.21 8.15
CA ASP A 73 7.90 10.42 7.02
C ASP A 73 6.43 10.08 7.20
N ARG A 74 5.66 10.16 6.10
CA ARG A 74 4.20 10.00 6.12
C ARG A 74 3.76 9.04 5.05
N TYR A 75 2.78 8.21 5.38
CA TYR A 75 2.16 7.28 4.45
C TYR A 75 0.66 7.27 4.68
N ARG A 76 -0.11 7.36 3.59
CA ARG A 76 -1.57 7.33 3.61
C ARG A 76 -2.08 6.28 2.63
N TYR A 77 -3.02 5.48 3.08
CA TYR A 77 -3.62 4.39 2.32
C TYR A 77 -5.13 4.54 2.30
N ARG A 78 -5.75 4.32 1.17
CA ARG A 78 -7.17 3.99 1.13
C ARG A 78 -7.33 2.50 1.45
N VAL A 79 -8.45 2.17 2.06
CA VAL A 79 -8.79 0.79 2.44
C VAL A 79 -10.14 0.47 1.85
N MET A 80 -10.21 -0.64 1.16
CA MET A 80 -11.39 -1.10 0.47
C MET A 80 -11.68 -2.55 0.86
N ASP A 81 -12.94 -2.86 1.13
CA ASP A 81 -13.39 -4.24 1.24
C ASP A 81 -13.34 -4.93 -0.13
N ILE A 82 -12.64 -6.07 -0.21
CA ILE A 82 -12.40 -6.76 -1.49
C ILE A 82 -13.69 -7.30 -2.11
N LEU A 83 -14.65 -7.71 -1.28
CA LEU A 83 -15.90 -8.33 -1.73
C LEU A 83 -16.93 -7.30 -2.17
N THR A 84 -17.16 -6.30 -1.33
CA THR A 84 -18.21 -5.28 -1.56
C THR A 84 -17.73 -4.10 -2.37
N LYS A 85 -16.39 -3.93 -2.51
CA LYS A 85 -15.74 -2.76 -3.14
C LYS A 85 -16.04 -1.43 -2.43
N ILE A 86 -16.53 -1.48 -1.21
CA ILE A 86 -16.79 -0.29 -0.40
C ILE A 86 -15.46 0.19 0.19
N GLU A 87 -15.14 1.46 -0.06
CA GLU A 87 -13.98 2.13 0.51
C GLU A 87 -14.31 2.68 1.90
N GLU A 88 -13.36 2.61 2.82
CA GLU A 88 -13.50 3.25 4.12
C GLU A 88 -13.48 4.78 3.97
N PRO A 89 -14.33 5.50 4.71
CA PRO A 89 -14.47 6.95 4.56
C PRO A 89 -13.21 7.72 4.97
N GLN A 90 -12.33 7.11 5.75
CA GLN A 90 -11.09 7.74 6.24
C GLN A 90 -9.86 6.94 5.83
N PRO A 91 -8.87 7.58 5.18
CA PRO A 91 -7.61 6.93 4.87
C PRO A 91 -6.89 6.47 6.14
N ARG A 92 -6.29 5.30 6.09
CA ARG A 92 -5.41 4.79 7.15
C ARG A 92 -3.97 5.17 6.85
N GLY A 93 -3.12 5.16 7.87
CA GLY A 93 -1.69 5.44 7.71
C GLY A 93 -1.10 6.05 8.95
N GLY A 94 0.02 6.75 8.80
CA GLY A 94 0.66 7.38 9.94
C GLY A 94 1.83 8.27 9.56
N ILE A 95 2.28 9.01 10.55
CA ILE A 95 3.48 9.85 10.52
C ILE A 95 4.46 9.21 11.49
N ILE A 96 5.72 9.06 11.09
CA ILE A 96 6.77 8.57 11.98
C ILE A 96 7.09 9.64 13.01
N LYS A 97 7.00 9.27 14.27
CA LYS A 97 7.20 10.16 15.43
C LYS A 97 8.49 9.88 16.17
N GLU A 98 8.94 8.62 16.14
CA GLU A 98 10.14 8.21 16.85
C GLU A 98 10.80 7.06 16.11
N ILE A 99 12.10 6.99 16.15
CA ILE A 99 12.93 5.91 15.61
C ILE A 99 13.96 5.57 16.67
N THR A 100 14.01 4.31 17.03
CA THR A 100 15.05 3.75 17.91
C THR A 100 15.97 2.85 17.09
N ASP A 101 16.95 2.23 17.72
CA ASP A 101 17.85 1.28 17.05
C ASP A 101 17.11 0.08 16.44
N ASN A 102 15.93 -0.27 16.96
CA ASN A 102 15.19 -1.47 16.58
C ASN A 102 13.74 -1.22 16.13
N GLU A 103 13.20 -0.03 16.38
CA GLU A 103 11.79 0.23 16.17
C GLU A 103 11.51 1.56 15.45
N VAL A 104 10.46 1.56 14.65
CA VAL A 104 9.86 2.75 14.03
C VAL A 104 8.46 2.95 14.62
N ILE A 105 8.25 4.07 15.33
CA ILE A 105 7.03 4.36 16.06
C ILE A 105 6.23 5.45 15.33
N TYR A 106 4.98 5.15 15.05
CA TYR A 106 4.04 6.04 14.36
C TYR A 106 3.16 6.81 15.36
N GLY A 107 2.73 7.99 14.97
CA GLY A 107 1.90 8.85 15.81
C GLY A 107 0.54 8.27 16.25
N ASN A 108 0.08 7.20 15.62
CA ASN A 108 -1.12 6.46 16.00
C ASN A 108 -0.85 5.28 16.96
N GLY A 109 0.37 5.15 17.49
CA GLY A 109 0.78 4.09 18.41
C GLY A 109 1.20 2.77 17.75
N ARG A 110 1.14 2.67 16.41
CA ARG A 110 1.75 1.55 15.69
C ARG A 110 3.26 1.56 15.90
N ALA A 111 3.87 0.39 16.05
CA ALA A 111 5.32 0.21 16.01
C ALA A 111 5.68 -0.94 15.09
N THR A 112 6.78 -0.79 14.37
CA THR A 112 7.36 -1.83 13.50
C THR A 112 8.85 -1.96 13.78
N ASP A 113 9.46 -3.07 13.40
CA ASP A 113 10.92 -3.12 13.28
C ASP A 113 11.40 -2.26 12.08
N LEU A 114 12.71 -2.20 11.87
CA LEU A 114 13.29 -1.41 10.77
C LEU A 114 12.95 -1.96 9.38
N LEU A 115 12.56 -3.22 9.26
CA LEU A 115 12.09 -3.83 8.02
C LEU A 115 10.58 -3.57 7.75
N GLY A 116 9.86 -3.03 8.74
CA GLY A 116 8.42 -2.76 8.65
C GLY A 116 7.53 -3.85 9.26
N ASN A 117 8.11 -4.90 9.85
CA ASN A 117 7.35 -5.94 10.53
C ASN A 117 6.66 -5.39 11.77
N MET A 118 5.38 -5.73 11.93
CA MET A 118 4.56 -5.23 13.02
C MET A 118 5.04 -5.74 14.37
N ILE A 119 5.36 -4.82 15.29
CA ILE A 119 5.64 -5.09 16.71
C ILE A 119 4.40 -4.78 17.53
N ARG A 120 3.70 -3.69 17.20
CA ARG A 120 2.47 -3.27 17.88
C ARG A 120 1.52 -2.60 16.87
N ASN A 121 0.26 -2.98 16.88
CA ASN A 121 -0.74 -2.31 16.07
C ASN A 121 -1.36 -1.10 16.82
N PRO A 122 -2.11 -0.21 16.12
CA PRO A 122 -2.73 0.95 16.76
C PRO A 122 -3.74 0.61 17.88
N ARG A 123 -4.23 -0.64 17.90
CA ARG A 123 -5.16 -1.13 18.94
C ARG A 123 -4.44 -1.66 20.18
N GLY A 124 -3.09 -1.64 20.18
CA GLY A 124 -2.26 -2.09 21.31
C GLY A 124 -2.00 -3.59 21.35
N GLN A 125 -2.38 -4.35 20.33
CA GLN A 125 -1.94 -5.74 20.19
C GLN A 125 -0.46 -5.75 19.83
N THR A 126 0.32 -6.58 20.51
CA THR A 126 1.76 -6.76 20.26
C THR A 126 2.04 -8.05 19.50
N PHE A 127 3.14 -8.07 18.78
CA PHE A 127 3.57 -9.20 17.97
C PHE A 127 5.03 -9.54 18.24
N VAL A 128 5.33 -10.82 18.36
CA VAL A 128 6.69 -11.34 18.57
C VAL A 128 7.06 -12.27 17.43
N ASN A 129 8.27 -12.13 16.91
CA ASN A 129 8.83 -12.91 15.80
C ASN A 129 8.06 -12.73 14.46
N ASN A 130 7.39 -11.62 14.28
CA ASN A 130 6.72 -11.32 13.02
C ASN A 130 7.76 -10.97 11.94
N GLN A 131 7.96 -11.84 10.96
CA GLN A 131 8.90 -11.69 9.85
C GLN A 131 8.19 -11.83 8.50
N VAL A 132 7.20 -10.99 8.28
CA VAL A 132 6.48 -10.90 7.00
C VAL A 132 7.35 -10.19 5.95
N PHE A 133 8.08 -9.16 6.37
CA PHE A 133 9.03 -8.42 5.53
C PHE A 133 10.44 -8.91 5.80
N VAL A 134 11.26 -8.91 4.76
CA VAL A 134 12.64 -9.41 4.76
C VAL A 134 13.60 -8.32 4.25
N ASP A 135 14.88 -8.52 4.52
CA ASP A 135 15.95 -7.61 4.16
C ASP A 135 16.22 -7.50 2.65
N GLU A 136 15.88 -8.54 1.88
CA GLU A 136 16.15 -8.61 0.45
C GLU A 136 14.99 -9.31 -0.28
N TYR A 137 14.60 -8.75 -1.42
CA TYR A 137 13.55 -9.29 -2.28
C TYR A 137 14.15 -9.77 -3.60
N ARG A 138 13.84 -11.03 -3.98
CA ARG A 138 14.09 -11.61 -5.30
C ARG A 138 13.00 -12.61 -5.63
N VAL A 139 12.59 -12.67 -6.89
CA VAL A 139 11.59 -13.63 -7.35
C VAL A 139 12.05 -15.06 -7.04
N GLY A 140 11.15 -15.85 -6.45
CA GLY A 140 11.43 -17.23 -6.03
C GLY A 140 11.91 -17.37 -4.58
N ARG A 141 12.26 -16.27 -3.87
CA ARG A 141 12.59 -16.34 -2.44
C ARG A 141 11.38 -16.84 -1.66
N LYS A 142 11.62 -17.76 -0.72
CA LYS A 142 10.61 -18.35 0.16
C LYS A 142 11.11 -18.31 1.60
N TRP A 143 10.19 -18.12 2.54
CA TRP A 143 10.47 -18.26 3.97
C TRP A 143 9.18 -18.59 4.71
N THR A 144 9.32 -19.17 5.91
CA THR A 144 8.21 -19.37 6.83
C THR A 144 8.42 -18.47 8.03
N THR A 145 7.36 -17.81 8.47
CA THR A 145 7.34 -17.05 9.71
C THR A 145 6.30 -17.62 10.67
N ILE A 146 6.70 -17.80 11.92
CA ILE A 146 5.83 -18.19 13.02
C ILE A 146 5.87 -17.08 14.04
N PHE A 147 4.74 -16.43 14.27
CA PHE A 147 4.67 -15.32 15.18
C PHE A 147 3.45 -15.39 16.08
N ARG A 148 3.57 -14.75 17.25
CA ARG A 148 2.50 -14.64 18.21
C ARG A 148 2.06 -13.20 18.35
N GLY A 149 0.74 -13.04 18.51
CA GLY A 149 0.16 -11.74 18.81
C GLY A 149 -0.62 -11.80 20.11
N THR A 150 -0.24 -10.95 21.07
CA THR A 150 -0.91 -10.84 22.35
C THR A 150 -1.91 -9.69 22.29
N ARG A 151 -3.17 -9.98 22.51
CA ARG A 151 -4.26 -9.01 22.54
C ARG A 151 -4.30 -8.27 23.90
N ARG A 152 -5.11 -7.21 23.98
CA ARG A 152 -5.29 -6.44 25.22
C ARG A 152 -5.88 -7.25 26.38
N ASP A 153 -6.63 -8.29 26.07
CA ASP A 153 -7.22 -9.24 27.04
C ASP A 153 -6.24 -10.35 27.41
N ASN A 154 -4.95 -10.21 27.06
CA ASN A 154 -3.86 -11.17 27.25
C ASN A 154 -4.09 -12.53 26.55
N GLN A 155 -5.05 -12.63 25.65
CA GLN A 155 -5.17 -13.81 24.81
C GLN A 155 -4.12 -13.76 23.71
N GLU A 156 -3.51 -14.90 23.43
CA GLU A 156 -2.52 -15.05 22.36
C GLU A 156 -3.17 -15.72 21.15
N ASP A 157 -2.79 -15.25 19.99
CA ASP A 157 -3.05 -15.91 18.71
C ASP A 157 -1.68 -16.26 18.10
N GLU A 158 -1.52 -17.47 17.56
CA GLU A 158 -0.31 -17.90 16.85
C GLU A 158 -0.60 -18.04 15.36
N TRP A 159 0.26 -17.43 14.56
CA TRP A 159 0.21 -17.54 13.09
C TRP A 159 1.41 -18.31 12.57
N THR A 160 1.16 -19.22 11.65
CA THR A 160 2.19 -19.83 10.81
C THR A 160 1.91 -19.42 9.38
N MET A 161 2.87 -18.75 8.73
CA MET A 161 2.72 -18.20 7.38
C MET A 161 3.89 -18.64 6.50
N ASP A 162 3.57 -19.26 5.37
CA ASP A 162 4.53 -19.53 4.30
C ASP A 162 4.49 -18.39 3.29
N MET A 163 5.63 -17.73 3.12
CA MET A 163 5.81 -16.53 2.32
C MET A 163 6.60 -16.83 1.07
N LYS A 164 6.26 -16.18 -0.05
CA LYS A 164 6.97 -16.31 -1.32
C LYS A 164 6.94 -15.03 -2.11
N VAL A 165 8.06 -14.61 -2.65
CA VAL A 165 8.12 -13.59 -3.71
C VAL A 165 7.79 -14.29 -5.03
N VAL A 166 6.61 -14.03 -5.58
CA VAL A 166 6.10 -14.76 -6.76
C VAL A 166 6.46 -14.12 -8.08
N THR A 167 6.47 -12.79 -8.13
CA THR A 167 6.77 -12.04 -9.35
C THR A 167 7.26 -10.64 -9.03
N ARG A 168 7.76 -9.94 -10.06
CA ARG A 168 7.93 -8.50 -10.05
C ARG A 168 7.04 -7.93 -11.17
N GLU A 169 6.16 -7.01 -10.82
CA GLU A 169 5.13 -6.50 -11.73
C GLU A 169 4.86 -5.01 -11.52
N SER A 170 4.29 -4.38 -12.53
CA SER A 170 3.86 -2.98 -12.45
C SER A 170 2.52 -2.88 -11.75
N VAL A 171 2.43 -2.05 -10.71
CA VAL A 171 1.20 -1.83 -9.92
C VAL A 171 0.87 -0.36 -9.91
N THR A 172 -0.35 -0.03 -10.32
CA THR A 172 -0.88 1.33 -10.28
C THR A 172 -1.82 1.48 -9.09
N VAL A 173 -1.52 2.47 -8.26
CA VAL A 173 -2.32 2.90 -7.10
C VAL A 173 -2.50 4.43 -7.17
N PRO A 174 -3.34 5.07 -6.35
CA PRO A 174 -3.53 6.51 -6.41
C PRO A 174 -2.24 7.34 -6.27
N ALA A 175 -1.23 6.83 -5.56
CA ALA A 175 0.08 7.49 -5.44
C ALA A 175 0.96 7.41 -6.69
N GLY A 176 0.57 6.63 -7.71
CA GLY A 176 1.33 6.44 -8.95
C GLY A 176 1.52 4.99 -9.35
N THR A 177 2.42 4.77 -10.31
CA THR A 177 2.76 3.42 -10.81
C THR A 177 4.15 3.02 -10.31
N PHE A 178 4.26 1.80 -9.79
CA PHE A 178 5.45 1.27 -9.16
C PHE A 178 5.80 -0.12 -9.69
N GLN A 179 7.09 -0.38 -9.85
CA GLN A 179 7.60 -1.73 -10.09
C GLN A 179 7.73 -2.45 -8.75
N CYS A 180 6.86 -3.42 -8.51
CA CYS A 180 6.72 -4.07 -7.21
C CYS A 180 7.12 -5.54 -7.25
N PHE A 181 7.76 -6.01 -6.20
CA PHE A 181 7.76 -7.42 -5.87
C PHE A 181 6.42 -7.79 -5.24
N LYS A 182 5.75 -8.78 -5.82
CA LYS A 182 4.56 -9.37 -5.21
C LYS A 182 4.99 -10.48 -4.26
N VAL A 183 4.64 -10.33 -3.01
CA VAL A 183 4.86 -11.32 -1.94
C VAL A 183 3.53 -11.92 -1.57
N GLU A 184 3.38 -13.22 -1.77
CA GLU A 184 2.21 -13.98 -1.30
C GLU A 184 2.55 -14.69 0.00
N GLY A 185 1.64 -14.62 0.97
CA GLY A 185 1.69 -15.34 2.21
C GLY A 185 0.42 -16.19 2.39
N ARG A 186 0.59 -17.45 2.72
CA ARG A 186 -0.51 -18.35 3.04
C ARG A 186 -0.23 -19.05 4.35
N GLY A 187 -1.23 -19.10 5.20
CA GLY A 187 -1.03 -19.69 6.50
C GLY A 187 -2.29 -19.91 7.29
N THR A 188 -2.09 -20.17 8.56
CA THR A 188 -3.18 -20.46 9.51
C THR A 188 -2.98 -19.68 10.80
N MET A 189 -4.09 -19.27 11.38
CA MET A 189 -4.17 -18.84 12.76
C MET A 189 -4.59 -20.06 13.59
N ARG A 190 -3.66 -20.58 14.38
CA ARG A 190 -3.79 -21.87 15.04
C ARG A 190 -5.00 -21.93 15.98
N ASP A 191 -5.13 -20.91 16.84
CA ASP A 191 -6.13 -20.90 17.91
C ASP A 191 -7.56 -20.75 17.41
N ARG A 192 -7.73 -20.35 16.16
CA ARG A 192 -9.04 -20.12 15.54
C ARG A 192 -9.33 -21.04 14.35
N GLY A 193 -8.37 -21.85 13.95
CA GLY A 193 -8.48 -22.70 12.76
C GLY A 193 -8.73 -21.92 11.47
N ALA A 194 -8.40 -20.61 11.47
CA ALA A 194 -8.66 -19.73 10.32
C ALA A 194 -7.51 -19.82 9.33
N ARG A 195 -7.83 -19.91 8.04
CA ARG A 195 -6.86 -19.73 6.97
C ARG A 195 -6.71 -18.25 6.67
N VAL A 196 -5.47 -17.83 6.46
CA VAL A 196 -5.10 -16.45 6.18
C VAL A 196 -4.30 -16.42 4.89
N GLU A 197 -4.70 -15.55 3.98
CA GLU A 197 -3.92 -15.20 2.79
C GLU A 197 -3.60 -13.72 2.84
N ILE A 198 -2.35 -13.38 2.55
CA ILE A 198 -1.88 -12.01 2.45
C ILE A 198 -1.11 -11.82 1.17
N ASN A 199 -1.30 -10.68 0.52
CA ASN A 199 -0.52 -10.27 -0.63
C ASN A 199 0.05 -8.89 -0.36
N TYR A 200 1.35 -8.74 -0.56
CA TYR A 200 2.02 -7.44 -0.51
C TYR A 200 2.63 -7.11 -1.86
N TRP A 201 2.52 -5.86 -2.25
CA TRP A 201 3.27 -5.27 -3.37
C TRP A 201 4.26 -4.28 -2.78
N ILE A 202 5.54 -4.59 -2.93
CA ILE A 202 6.65 -3.89 -2.27
C ILE A 202 7.60 -3.36 -3.33
N ALA A 203 7.88 -2.06 -3.26
CA ALA A 203 8.86 -1.38 -4.10
C ALA A 203 9.97 -0.81 -3.20
N PRO A 204 10.90 -1.63 -2.70
CA PRO A 204 11.81 -1.25 -1.62
C PRO A 204 12.78 -0.13 -2.00
N GLU A 205 13.06 0.02 -3.31
CA GLU A 205 13.91 1.09 -3.85
C GLU A 205 13.20 2.46 -3.93
N ARG A 206 11.89 2.50 -3.68
CA ARG A 206 11.06 3.70 -3.89
C ARG A 206 10.26 4.11 -2.65
N VAL A 207 9.69 3.13 -1.96
CA VAL A 207 8.81 3.37 -0.81
C VAL A 207 9.10 2.32 0.25
N ARG A 208 9.46 2.75 1.45
CA ARG A 208 9.85 1.85 2.56
C ARG A 208 8.75 0.88 2.99
N PRO A 209 7.49 1.34 3.20
CA PRO A 209 6.39 0.40 3.42
C PRO A 209 5.96 -0.28 2.10
N PHE A 210 4.81 -0.91 2.13
CA PHE A 210 4.20 -1.51 0.94
C PHE A 210 3.48 -0.46 0.07
N ILE A 211 3.35 -0.77 -1.21
CA ILE A 211 2.55 -0.01 -2.19
C ILE A 211 1.07 -0.40 -2.10
N ALA A 212 0.83 -1.71 -2.04
CA ALA A 212 -0.50 -2.26 -1.82
C ALA A 212 -0.43 -3.51 -0.93
N TYR A 213 -1.54 -3.82 -0.28
CA TYR A 213 -1.68 -4.96 0.62
C TYR A 213 -3.08 -5.53 0.52
N GLU A 214 -3.20 -6.84 0.49
CA GLU A 214 -4.45 -7.56 0.62
C GLU A 214 -4.40 -8.52 1.80
N HIS A 215 -5.48 -8.57 2.54
CA HIS A 215 -5.70 -9.53 3.61
C HIS A 215 -7.03 -10.23 3.40
N ILE A 216 -6.96 -11.53 3.20
CA ILE A 216 -8.12 -12.38 2.98
C ILE A 216 -8.14 -13.44 4.08
N THR A 217 -9.25 -13.52 4.81
CA THR A 217 -9.44 -14.55 5.83
C THR A 217 -10.56 -15.47 5.40
N ALA A 218 -10.24 -16.73 5.20
CA ALA A 218 -11.21 -17.76 4.84
C ALA A 218 -11.55 -18.60 6.06
N LYS A 219 -12.85 -18.68 6.38
CA LYS A 219 -13.50 -19.61 7.35
C LYS A 219 -13.01 -19.55 8.80
N GLY A 220 -13.92 -19.31 9.72
CA GLY A 220 -13.73 -19.44 11.19
C GLY A 220 -13.76 -18.12 11.97
N LEU A 221 -13.56 -16.97 11.35
CA LEU A 221 -13.73 -15.68 11.99
C LEU A 221 -15.09 -15.08 11.61
N ARG A 222 -15.91 -14.73 12.59
CA ARG A 222 -17.22 -14.07 12.40
C ARG A 222 -17.15 -12.74 11.61
N ARG A 223 -15.95 -12.17 11.46
CA ARG A 223 -15.60 -11.07 10.57
C ARG A 223 -14.18 -11.32 10.09
N GLY A 224 -14.03 -11.97 8.95
CA GLY A 224 -12.76 -12.01 8.26
C GLY A 224 -12.43 -10.60 7.76
N ALA A 225 -11.19 -10.19 7.87
CA ALA A 225 -10.72 -9.03 7.14
C ALA A 225 -10.57 -9.46 5.67
N ASN A 226 -11.33 -8.83 4.79
CA ASN A 226 -11.16 -8.96 3.34
C ASN A 226 -10.83 -7.56 2.83
N GLU A 227 -9.67 -7.06 3.19
CA GLU A 227 -9.26 -5.68 2.96
C GLU A 227 -8.18 -5.59 1.90
N ARG A 228 -8.31 -4.62 1.02
CA ARG A 228 -7.24 -4.14 0.14
C ARG A 228 -6.85 -2.72 0.54
N TRP A 229 -5.57 -2.52 0.76
CA TRP A 229 -4.96 -1.23 1.05
C TRP A 229 -4.16 -0.78 -0.15
N GLU A 230 -4.27 0.48 -0.51
CA GLU A 230 -3.51 1.07 -1.61
C GLU A 230 -2.93 2.42 -1.20
N LEU A 231 -1.67 2.63 -1.52
CA LEU A 231 -0.98 3.89 -1.23
C LEU A 231 -1.61 5.04 -2.00
N VAL A 232 -2.07 6.06 -1.28
CA VAL A 232 -2.68 7.27 -1.85
C VAL A 232 -1.67 8.40 -1.92
N ALA A 233 -0.86 8.54 -0.88
CA ALA A 233 0.17 9.56 -0.81
C ALA A 233 1.27 9.13 0.17
N TYR A 234 2.47 9.59 -0.10
CA TYR A 234 3.60 9.42 0.81
C TYR A 234 4.54 10.62 0.72
N GLN A 235 5.27 10.84 1.81
CA GLN A 235 6.36 11.80 1.90
C GLN A 235 7.49 11.12 2.63
N GLN A 236 8.61 10.91 1.95
CA GLN A 236 9.87 10.42 2.49
C GLN A 236 10.92 11.52 2.40
N ARG A 237 11.73 11.66 3.43
CA ARG A 237 12.79 12.68 3.54
C ARG A 237 14.16 12.07 3.34
#